data_75c42d4e07e05692fbfd9d2bd56bf501
#
_entry.id   75c42d4e07e05692fbfd9d2bd56bf501
#
_cell.length_a   1.000
_cell.length_b   1.000
_cell.length_c   1.000
_cell.angle_alpha   90.00
_cell.angle_beta   90.00
_cell.angle_gamma   90.00
#
_symmetry.space_group_name_H-M   'P 1'
#
loop_
_entity.id
_entity.type
_entity.pdbx_description
1 polymer ?
#
loop_
_entity_poly.entity_id
_entity_poly.type
_entity_poly.pdbx_seq_one_letter_code
_entity_poly.pdbx_strand_id
1 'polypeptide(L)'
;MKEIWKDIQGYEGLYQVSNLGRVKSLERKWNVINQYDAMFTAKNKEKILKASMKSDGYIAVSLCRDGKKKTLSCHSLVAQAFIPNPENKPQVNHIDGNKLNNNVNNLEWVTPSENMKHAYKNGLSNPIKNLPRNTSGVNSGSKKAINQFSIDGIFLRHWDFMKEPSQLLKINYNCISKCCRVLQKTAGGFIWRFADE
;
A
#
# COMPACT_ATOMS: atom_id res chain seq x y z
N MET A 1 6.03 24.10 -13.57
CA MET A 1 7.18 23.23 -13.98
C MET A 1 6.95 22.83 -15.44
N LYS A 2 7.99 22.88 -16.29
CA LYS A 2 7.89 22.41 -17.69
C LYS A 2 7.77 20.89 -17.70
N GLU A 3 6.88 20.36 -18.52
CA GLU A 3 6.71 18.90 -18.64
C GLU A 3 7.84 18.31 -19.50
N ILE A 4 8.48 17.27 -18.96
CA ILE A 4 9.59 16.54 -19.60
C ILE A 4 9.16 15.10 -19.77
N TRP A 5 9.47 14.52 -20.93
CA TRP A 5 9.12 13.15 -21.28
C TRP A 5 10.38 12.28 -21.39
N LYS A 6 10.34 11.07 -20.86
CA LYS A 6 11.39 10.06 -20.98
C LYS A 6 10.79 8.72 -21.40
N ASP A 7 11.55 7.93 -22.12
CA ASP A 7 11.17 6.58 -22.52
C ASP A 7 10.97 5.70 -21.29
N ILE A 8 9.95 4.84 -21.37
CA ILE A 8 9.69 3.85 -20.32
C ILE A 8 10.63 2.66 -20.57
N GLN A 9 11.41 2.30 -19.55
CA GLN A 9 12.32 1.17 -19.59
C GLN A 9 11.60 -0.13 -20.02
N GLY A 10 12.14 -0.78 -21.06
CA GLY A 10 11.55 -1.97 -21.69
C GLY A 10 10.41 -1.66 -22.66
N TYR A 11 10.13 -0.38 -22.93
CA TYR A 11 9.13 0.09 -23.89
C TYR A 11 9.65 1.27 -24.72
N GLU A 12 10.95 1.36 -24.90
CA GLU A 12 11.65 2.41 -25.66
C GLU A 12 11.06 2.53 -27.08
N GLY A 13 10.84 3.73 -27.54
CA GLY A 13 10.23 4.00 -28.85
C GLY A 13 8.73 3.66 -28.95
N LEU A 14 8.11 3.12 -27.91
CA LEU A 14 6.69 2.79 -27.86
C LEU A 14 5.89 3.71 -26.93
N TYR A 15 6.44 4.00 -25.74
CA TYR A 15 5.77 4.79 -24.72
C TYR A 15 6.75 5.65 -23.94
N GLN A 16 6.27 6.82 -23.54
CA GLN A 16 7.00 7.75 -22.68
C GLN A 16 6.18 8.09 -21.44
N VAL A 17 6.87 8.38 -20.35
CA VAL A 17 6.30 8.90 -19.10
C VAL A 17 6.81 10.31 -18.86
N SER A 18 5.94 11.18 -18.32
CA SER A 18 6.31 12.54 -17.97
C SER A 18 6.65 12.67 -16.49
N ASN A 19 7.43 13.70 -16.15
CA ASN A 19 7.72 14.10 -14.77
C ASN A 19 6.46 14.52 -13.98
N LEU A 20 5.31 14.67 -14.65
CA LEU A 20 4.01 14.98 -14.03
C LEU A 20 3.12 13.75 -13.84
N GLY A 21 3.59 12.53 -14.17
CA GLY A 21 2.86 11.28 -13.99
C GLY A 21 1.96 10.89 -15.17
N ARG A 22 1.99 11.62 -16.29
CA ARG A 22 1.26 11.26 -17.51
C ARG A 22 2.06 10.27 -18.35
N VAL A 23 1.37 9.41 -19.09
CA VAL A 23 1.99 8.45 -20.01
C VAL A 23 1.42 8.64 -21.39
N LYS A 24 2.27 8.62 -22.41
CA LYS A 24 1.85 8.70 -23.82
C LYS A 24 2.36 7.52 -24.62
N SER A 25 1.59 7.11 -25.64
CA SER A 25 2.09 6.26 -26.71
C SER A 25 2.70 7.12 -27.80
N LEU A 26 3.84 6.69 -28.32
CA LEU A 26 4.48 7.37 -29.42
C LEU A 26 3.82 6.99 -30.76
N GLU A 27 3.95 7.87 -31.76
CA GLU A 27 3.54 7.53 -33.13
C GLU A 27 4.40 6.36 -33.63
N ARG A 28 3.75 5.40 -34.27
CA ARG A 28 4.43 4.26 -34.89
C ARG A 28 3.67 3.76 -36.10
N LYS A 29 4.43 3.17 -37.00
CA LYS A 29 3.92 2.50 -38.20
C LYS A 29 4.40 1.05 -38.19
N TRP A 30 3.56 0.14 -38.63
CA TRP A 30 3.93 -1.27 -38.76
C TRP A 30 3.19 -1.89 -39.92
N ASN A 31 3.81 -2.87 -40.55
CA ASN A 31 3.20 -3.61 -41.64
C ASN A 31 2.29 -4.69 -41.10
N VAL A 32 1.12 -4.83 -41.70
CA VAL A 32 0.12 -5.85 -41.39
C VAL A 32 -0.21 -6.58 -42.67
N ILE A 33 -0.27 -7.89 -42.63
CA ILE A 33 -0.77 -8.75 -43.70
C ILE A 33 -2.22 -9.10 -43.36
N ASN A 34 -3.15 -8.83 -44.25
CA ASN A 34 -4.55 -9.18 -44.06
C ASN A 34 -4.83 -10.65 -44.46
N GLN A 35 -6.07 -11.11 -44.29
CA GLN A 35 -6.49 -12.46 -44.61
C GLN A 35 -6.41 -12.84 -46.12
N TYR A 36 -6.11 -11.88 -47.00
CA TYR A 36 -5.93 -12.04 -48.42
C TYR A 36 -4.47 -11.87 -48.88
N ASP A 37 -3.51 -12.01 -47.94
CA ASP A 37 -2.07 -11.83 -48.16
C ASP A 37 -1.67 -10.41 -48.65
N ALA A 38 -2.58 -9.45 -48.59
CA ALA A 38 -2.26 -8.07 -48.93
C ALA A 38 -1.59 -7.35 -47.76
N MET A 39 -0.40 -6.76 -48.03
CA MET A 39 0.36 -5.96 -47.04
C MET A 39 -0.15 -4.52 -47.04
N PHE A 40 -0.42 -3.99 -45.82
CA PHE A 40 -0.70 -2.56 -45.63
C PHE A 40 0.01 -2.05 -44.39
N THR A 41 0.29 -0.76 -44.38
CA THR A 41 0.94 -0.09 -43.24
C THR A 41 -0.12 0.44 -42.28
N ALA A 42 -0.24 -0.17 -41.14
CA ALA A 42 -1.00 0.37 -40.01
C ALA A 42 -0.21 1.44 -39.28
N LYS A 43 -0.88 2.46 -38.79
CA LYS A 43 -0.26 3.52 -37.99
C LYS A 43 -1.14 3.92 -36.81
N ASN A 44 -0.52 4.29 -35.69
CA ASN A 44 -1.18 5.02 -34.64
C ASN A 44 -0.52 6.41 -34.48
N LYS A 45 -1.33 7.38 -34.05
CA LYS A 45 -0.83 8.71 -33.70
C LYS A 45 -0.35 8.73 -32.25
N GLU A 46 0.56 9.64 -31.95
CA GLU A 46 0.91 9.95 -30.55
C GLU A 46 -0.35 10.33 -29.77
N LYS A 47 -0.51 9.78 -28.58
CA LYS A 47 -1.63 10.14 -27.68
C LYS A 47 -1.28 9.91 -26.22
N ILE A 48 -1.82 10.77 -25.36
CA ILE A 48 -1.83 10.55 -23.90
C ILE A 48 -2.75 9.37 -23.59
N LEU A 49 -2.25 8.41 -22.82
CA LEU A 49 -3.03 7.24 -22.41
C LEU A 49 -4.00 7.62 -21.28
N LYS A 50 -5.21 7.07 -21.36
CA LYS A 50 -6.16 7.16 -20.24
C LYS A 50 -5.66 6.27 -19.11
N ALA A 51 -5.35 6.89 -17.98
CA ALA A 51 -5.01 6.17 -16.76
C ALA A 51 -6.28 5.73 -16.03
N SER A 52 -6.19 4.63 -15.29
CA SER A 52 -7.27 4.08 -14.47
C SER A 52 -6.81 3.92 -13.02
N MET A 53 -7.75 4.03 -12.10
CA MET A 53 -7.48 3.76 -10.69
C MET A 53 -7.59 2.26 -10.42
N LYS A 54 -6.59 1.70 -9.75
CA LYS A 54 -6.59 0.32 -9.24
C LYS A 54 -7.37 0.22 -7.93
N SER A 55 -7.74 -0.98 -7.53
CA SER A 55 -8.42 -1.24 -6.25
C SER A 55 -7.64 -0.80 -5.02
N ASP A 56 -6.30 -0.73 -5.13
CA ASP A 56 -5.41 -0.23 -4.08
C ASP A 56 -5.29 1.31 -4.05
N GLY A 57 -6.04 2.01 -4.92
CA GLY A 57 -6.09 3.47 -5.02
C GLY A 57 -4.96 4.11 -5.84
N TYR A 58 -4.07 3.33 -6.43
CA TYR A 58 -3.02 3.86 -7.29
C TYR A 58 -3.48 4.05 -8.74
N ILE A 59 -2.94 5.05 -9.39
CA ILE A 59 -3.15 5.31 -10.83
C ILE A 59 -2.23 4.42 -11.65
N ALA A 60 -2.79 3.76 -12.67
CA ALA A 60 -2.07 2.85 -13.53
C ALA A 60 -2.46 2.99 -15.01
N VAL A 61 -1.56 2.59 -15.89
CA VAL A 61 -1.77 2.51 -17.33
C VAL A 61 -1.48 1.11 -17.83
N SER A 62 -2.16 0.72 -18.91
CA SER A 62 -1.90 -0.55 -19.59
C SER A 62 -1.04 -0.31 -20.83
N LEU A 63 0.16 -0.90 -20.83
CA LEU A 63 1.09 -0.87 -21.94
C LEU A 63 1.05 -2.22 -22.67
N CYS A 64 1.27 -2.18 -23.99
CA CYS A 64 1.31 -3.37 -24.83
C CYS A 64 2.63 -3.43 -25.59
N ARG A 65 3.33 -4.56 -25.50
CA ARG A 65 4.51 -4.88 -26.29
C ARG A 65 4.45 -6.33 -26.74
N ASP A 66 4.71 -6.59 -28.01
CA ASP A 66 4.72 -7.94 -28.62
C ASP A 66 3.42 -8.74 -28.32
N GLY A 67 2.27 -8.07 -28.46
CA GLY A 67 0.95 -8.64 -28.18
C GLY A 67 0.62 -8.84 -26.70
N LYS A 68 1.58 -8.63 -25.79
CA LYS A 68 1.41 -8.81 -24.34
C LYS A 68 1.05 -7.48 -23.67
N LYS A 69 -0.06 -7.47 -22.92
CA LYS A 69 -0.53 -6.31 -22.17
C LYS A 69 -0.09 -6.41 -20.71
N LYS A 70 0.50 -5.33 -20.18
CA LYS A 70 0.91 -5.23 -18.79
C LYS A 70 0.38 -3.92 -18.19
N THR A 71 -0.22 -3.99 -17.01
CA THR A 71 -0.68 -2.80 -16.27
C THR A 71 0.39 -2.38 -15.26
N LEU A 72 0.85 -1.14 -15.38
CA LEU A 72 1.95 -0.57 -14.61
C LEU A 72 1.46 0.68 -13.86
N SER A 73 1.90 0.84 -12.62
CA SER A 73 1.55 2.01 -11.80
C SER A 73 2.32 3.25 -12.26
N CYS A 74 1.63 4.39 -12.41
CA CYS A 74 2.25 5.62 -12.94
C CYS A 74 3.40 6.13 -12.05
N HIS A 75 3.24 6.12 -10.71
CA HIS A 75 4.31 6.52 -9.79
C HIS A 75 5.60 5.70 -9.98
N SER A 76 5.46 4.38 -10.20
CA SER A 76 6.63 3.52 -10.43
C SER A 76 7.33 3.86 -11.74
N LEU A 77 6.57 4.15 -12.81
CA LEU A 77 7.13 4.56 -14.10
C LEU A 77 7.88 5.89 -13.98
N VAL A 78 7.30 6.88 -13.26
CA VAL A 78 7.95 8.16 -13.02
C VAL A 78 9.22 7.98 -12.21
N ALA A 79 9.17 7.24 -11.11
CA ALA A 79 10.34 7.02 -10.27
C ALA A 79 11.48 6.32 -11.05
N GLN A 80 11.17 5.29 -11.80
CA GLN A 80 12.16 4.59 -12.64
C GLN A 80 12.80 5.49 -13.69
N ALA A 81 12.03 6.40 -14.31
CA ALA A 81 12.53 7.26 -15.37
C ALA A 81 13.30 8.49 -14.86
N PHE A 82 12.95 9.03 -13.69
CA PHE A 82 13.39 10.36 -13.27
C PHE A 82 14.18 10.38 -11.96
N ILE A 83 14.02 9.39 -11.07
CA ILE A 83 14.62 9.40 -9.72
C ILE A 83 15.73 8.33 -9.64
N PRO A 84 16.99 8.72 -9.46
CA PRO A 84 18.07 7.76 -9.24
C PRO A 84 17.80 6.87 -8.01
N ASN A 85 18.13 5.58 -8.12
CA ASN A 85 17.98 4.61 -7.04
C ASN A 85 19.28 3.83 -6.79
N PRO A 86 20.35 4.49 -6.32
CA PRO A 86 21.65 3.84 -6.13
C PRO A 86 21.65 2.76 -5.06
N GLU A 87 20.74 2.86 -4.09
CA GLU A 87 20.58 1.89 -2.99
C GLU A 87 19.62 0.74 -3.35
N ASN A 88 19.10 0.68 -4.58
CA ASN A 88 18.13 -0.33 -5.04
C ASN A 88 16.94 -0.51 -4.08
N LYS A 89 16.43 0.58 -3.53
CA LYS A 89 15.25 0.56 -2.66
C LYS A 89 14.02 0.03 -3.42
N PRO A 90 13.26 -0.90 -2.84
CA PRO A 90 12.24 -1.66 -3.59
C PRO A 90 10.89 -0.96 -3.75
N GLN A 91 10.63 0.11 -3.04
CA GLN A 91 9.32 0.77 -3.02
C GLN A 91 9.42 2.24 -3.40
N VAL A 92 8.32 2.76 -3.99
CA VAL A 92 8.13 4.19 -4.24
C VAL A 92 7.06 4.71 -3.30
N ASN A 93 7.38 5.77 -2.56
CA ASN A 93 6.49 6.45 -1.65
C ASN A 93 6.00 7.78 -2.24
N HIS A 94 4.78 8.19 -1.88
CA HIS A 94 4.26 9.54 -2.13
C HIS A 94 4.52 10.39 -0.88
N ILE A 95 5.36 11.42 -1.00
CA ILE A 95 5.81 12.25 0.13
C ILE A 95 4.62 12.91 0.85
N ASP A 96 3.61 13.37 0.09
CA ASP A 96 2.38 13.95 0.62
C ASP A 96 1.32 12.91 1.04
N GLY A 97 1.58 11.60 0.86
CA GLY A 97 0.64 10.53 1.10
C GLY A 97 -0.50 10.41 0.08
N ASN A 98 -0.58 11.29 -0.92
CA ASN A 98 -1.62 11.28 -1.94
C ASN A 98 -1.23 10.40 -3.13
N LYS A 99 -1.83 9.23 -3.24
CA LYS A 99 -1.59 8.25 -4.33
C LYS A 99 -1.92 8.75 -5.73
N LEU A 100 -2.62 9.86 -5.85
CA LEU A 100 -3.00 10.48 -7.13
C LEU A 100 -1.96 11.49 -7.61
N ASN A 101 -1.10 11.99 -6.73
CA ASN A 101 -0.08 12.98 -7.05
C ASN A 101 1.23 12.30 -7.49
N ASN A 102 1.29 11.90 -8.76
CA ASN A 102 2.43 11.20 -9.35
C ASN A 102 3.52 12.12 -9.91
N ASN A 103 3.58 13.38 -9.45
CA ASN A 103 4.63 14.30 -9.81
C ASN A 103 5.98 13.84 -9.26
N VAL A 104 7.06 13.95 -10.06
CA VAL A 104 8.41 13.51 -9.68
C VAL A 104 8.89 14.09 -8.35
N ASN A 105 8.54 15.35 -8.05
CA ASN A 105 8.93 16.01 -6.80
C ASN A 105 8.18 15.46 -5.56
N ASN A 106 7.14 14.69 -5.76
CA ASN A 106 6.35 14.06 -4.71
C ASN A 106 6.66 12.58 -4.52
N LEU A 107 7.64 12.05 -5.24
CA LEU A 107 7.98 10.63 -5.22
C LEU A 107 9.40 10.43 -4.70
N GLU A 108 9.60 9.37 -3.93
CA GLU A 108 10.90 8.96 -3.42
C GLU A 108 11.03 7.44 -3.37
N TRP A 109 12.26 6.93 -3.53
CA TRP A 109 12.55 5.53 -3.31
C TRP A 109 12.74 5.24 -1.83
N VAL A 110 12.08 4.22 -1.31
CA VAL A 110 12.10 3.86 0.11
C VAL A 110 12.22 2.35 0.33
N THR A 111 12.75 2.01 1.50
CA THR A 111 12.63 0.65 2.04
C THR A 111 11.23 0.42 2.63
N PRO A 112 10.78 -0.83 2.81
CA PRO A 112 9.51 -1.12 3.50
C PRO A 112 9.41 -0.50 4.89
N SER A 113 10.53 -0.46 5.63
CA SER A 113 10.59 0.12 6.98
C SER A 113 10.39 1.64 6.96
N GLU A 114 11.05 2.34 6.02
CA GLU A 114 10.92 3.79 5.84
C GLU A 114 9.48 4.15 5.43
N ASN A 115 8.90 3.39 4.48
CA ASN A 115 7.52 3.59 4.02
C ASN A 115 6.51 3.41 5.16
N MET A 116 6.70 2.39 5.99
CA MET A 116 5.86 2.16 7.15
C MET A 116 5.97 3.30 8.17
N LYS A 117 7.19 3.77 8.48
CA LYS A 117 7.41 4.91 9.38
C LYS A 117 6.73 6.18 8.86
N HIS A 118 6.86 6.44 7.54
CA HIS A 118 6.19 7.56 6.88
C HIS A 118 4.67 7.48 7.02
N ALA A 119 4.09 6.29 6.77
CA ALA A 119 2.65 6.06 6.88
C ALA A 119 2.15 6.29 8.32
N TYR A 120 2.90 5.88 9.34
CA TYR A 120 2.57 6.14 10.75
C TYR A 120 2.64 7.61 11.11
N LYS A 121 3.73 8.28 10.70
CA LYS A 121 3.94 9.70 10.99
C LYS A 121 2.83 10.58 10.41
N ASN A 122 2.32 10.22 9.23
CA ASN A 122 1.29 10.99 8.54
C ASN A 122 -0.15 10.48 8.80
N GLY A 123 -0.34 9.54 9.74
CA GLY A 123 -1.66 9.01 10.06
C GLY A 123 -2.32 8.20 8.93
N LEU A 124 -1.56 7.84 7.89
CA LEU A 124 -2.04 7.09 6.72
C LEU A 124 -2.21 5.59 7.02
N SER A 125 -1.60 5.12 8.09
CA SER A 125 -1.70 3.75 8.56
C SER A 125 -2.13 3.74 10.01
N ASN A 126 -3.20 3.00 10.31
CA ASN A 126 -3.55 2.75 11.69
C ASN A 126 -2.70 1.56 12.19
N PRO A 127 -1.80 1.75 13.18
CA PRO A 127 -0.94 0.67 13.68
C PRO A 127 -1.73 -0.56 14.14
N ILE A 128 -2.98 -0.37 14.51
CA ILE A 128 -3.87 -1.44 15.00
C ILE A 128 -4.38 -2.34 13.87
N LYS A 129 -4.51 -1.84 12.62
CA LYS A 129 -4.98 -2.65 11.48
C LYS A 129 -3.92 -3.52 10.82
N ASN A 130 -2.63 -3.24 11.05
CA ASN A 130 -1.51 -3.92 10.37
C ASN A 130 -0.72 -4.89 11.24
N LEU A 131 -1.21 -5.24 12.42
CA LEU A 131 -0.72 -6.43 13.10
C LEU A 131 -1.01 -7.65 12.22
N PRO A 132 -0.03 -8.54 11.98
CA PRO A 132 -0.26 -9.75 11.21
C PRO A 132 -1.45 -10.46 11.84
N ARG A 133 -2.54 -10.62 11.08
CA ARG A 133 -3.65 -11.48 11.46
C ARG A 133 -3.09 -12.90 11.48
N ASN A 134 -2.66 -13.34 12.65
CA ASN A 134 -2.29 -14.72 12.86
C ASN A 134 -3.57 -15.55 12.78
N THR A 135 -3.97 -15.94 11.56
CA THR A 135 -5.18 -16.69 11.27
C THR A 135 -5.05 -18.18 11.62
N SER A 136 -3.91 -18.57 12.19
CA SER A 136 -3.68 -19.94 12.63
C SER A 136 -4.30 -20.15 14.02
N GLY A 137 -5.51 -20.70 14.07
CA GLY A 137 -6.05 -21.37 15.26
C GLY A 137 -6.70 -20.48 16.33
N VAL A 138 -7.46 -19.44 15.96
CA VAL A 138 -8.24 -18.68 16.95
C VAL A 138 -9.60 -19.36 17.17
N ASN A 139 -9.67 -20.17 18.20
CA ASN A 139 -10.92 -20.69 18.75
C ASN A 139 -11.86 -19.53 19.14
N SER A 140 -13.15 -19.72 18.90
CA SER A 140 -14.25 -18.75 19.03
C SER A 140 -14.40 -18.03 20.39
N GLY A 141 -13.58 -18.34 21.41
CA GLY A 141 -13.64 -17.75 22.75
C GLY A 141 -12.84 -16.45 22.96
N SER A 142 -11.99 -16.04 21.99
CA SER A 142 -11.06 -14.92 22.16
C SER A 142 -11.57 -13.57 21.63
N LYS A 143 -12.82 -13.48 21.20
CA LYS A 143 -13.36 -12.30 20.48
C LYS A 143 -14.02 -11.24 21.38
N LYS A 144 -13.83 -11.31 22.69
CA LYS A 144 -14.41 -10.30 23.58
C LYS A 144 -13.47 -9.12 23.75
N ALA A 145 -13.98 -7.93 23.47
CA ALA A 145 -13.33 -6.68 23.77
C ALA A 145 -13.22 -6.47 25.28
N ILE A 146 -12.14 -5.86 25.72
CA ILE A 146 -11.88 -5.62 27.16
C ILE A 146 -11.33 -4.23 27.40
N ASN A 147 -11.59 -3.69 28.56
CA ASN A 147 -11.08 -2.44 29.07
C ASN A 147 -10.01 -2.68 30.14
N GLN A 148 -8.92 -1.94 30.04
CA GLN A 148 -7.82 -1.93 31.00
C GLN A 148 -7.96 -0.72 31.94
N PHE A 149 -7.80 -0.94 33.23
CA PHE A 149 -7.84 0.10 34.25
C PHE A 149 -6.59 0.02 35.13
N SER A 150 -6.17 1.15 35.72
CA SER A 150 -5.20 1.16 36.79
C SER A 150 -5.74 0.45 38.04
N ILE A 151 -4.88 0.21 39.04
CA ILE A 151 -5.29 -0.37 40.33
C ILE A 151 -6.30 0.55 41.05
N ASP A 152 -6.20 1.86 40.83
CA ASP A 152 -7.12 2.86 41.37
C ASP A 152 -8.42 2.99 40.59
N GLY A 153 -8.65 2.16 39.59
CA GLY A 153 -9.87 2.12 38.78
C GLY A 153 -9.94 3.16 37.66
N ILE A 154 -8.85 3.87 37.33
CA ILE A 154 -8.81 4.83 36.25
C ILE A 154 -8.72 4.08 34.91
N PHE A 155 -9.58 4.40 33.95
CA PHE A 155 -9.56 3.84 32.59
C PHE A 155 -8.25 4.20 31.89
N LEU A 156 -7.55 3.20 31.34
CA LEU A 156 -6.28 3.37 30.65
C LEU A 156 -6.42 3.13 29.15
N ARG A 157 -7.08 2.02 28.77
CA ARG A 157 -7.14 1.62 27.36
C ARG A 157 -8.25 0.63 27.08
N HIS A 158 -8.80 0.72 25.86
CA HIS A 158 -9.68 -0.30 25.26
C HIS A 158 -8.87 -1.25 24.37
N TRP A 159 -9.23 -2.53 24.37
CA TRP A 159 -8.62 -3.60 23.56
C TRP A 159 -9.74 -4.37 22.86
N ASP A 160 -9.67 -4.48 21.54
CA ASP A 160 -10.67 -5.19 20.75
C ASP A 160 -10.64 -6.70 21.00
N PHE A 161 -9.49 -7.24 21.42
CA PHE A 161 -9.30 -8.65 21.71
C PHE A 161 -8.46 -8.86 22.97
N MET A 162 -8.92 -9.75 23.83
CA MET A 162 -8.23 -10.12 25.09
C MET A 162 -6.81 -10.68 24.89
N LYS A 163 -6.50 -11.19 23.68
CA LYS A 163 -5.17 -11.73 23.36
C LYS A 163 -4.12 -10.65 23.11
N GLU A 164 -4.52 -9.45 22.69
CA GLU A 164 -3.59 -8.36 22.38
C GLU A 164 -2.79 -7.89 23.60
N PRO A 165 -3.43 -7.52 24.75
CA PRO A 165 -2.68 -7.12 25.92
C PRO A 165 -1.84 -8.26 26.49
N SER A 166 -2.27 -9.51 26.35
CA SER A 166 -1.48 -10.66 26.77
C SER A 166 -0.14 -10.74 26.04
N GLN A 167 -0.14 -10.52 24.73
CA GLN A 167 1.08 -10.55 23.92
C GLN A 167 1.95 -9.31 24.12
N LEU A 168 1.34 -8.14 24.16
CA LEU A 168 2.06 -6.86 24.20
C LEU A 168 2.66 -6.57 25.59
N LEU A 169 1.90 -6.87 26.64
CA LEU A 169 2.29 -6.62 28.04
C LEU A 169 2.93 -7.84 28.71
N LYS A 170 3.05 -8.96 27.97
CA LYS A 170 3.56 -10.25 28.48
C LYS A 170 2.79 -10.75 29.72
N ILE A 171 1.49 -10.46 29.79
CA ILE A 171 0.62 -10.90 30.86
C ILE A 171 -0.08 -12.19 30.42
N ASN A 172 -0.13 -13.20 31.31
CA ASN A 172 -0.78 -14.46 30.97
C ASN A 172 -2.28 -14.24 30.64
N TYR A 173 -2.70 -14.70 29.47
CA TYR A 173 -4.08 -14.60 28.96
C TYR A 173 -5.12 -15.10 29.97
N ASN A 174 -4.86 -16.24 30.65
CA ASN A 174 -5.78 -16.79 31.64
C ASN A 174 -5.96 -15.88 32.87
N CYS A 175 -4.93 -15.13 33.23
CA CYS A 175 -5.01 -14.15 34.32
C CYS A 175 -5.90 -12.96 33.93
N ILE A 176 -5.75 -12.43 32.70
CA ILE A 176 -6.62 -11.37 32.18
C ILE A 176 -8.08 -11.87 32.14
N SER A 177 -8.31 -13.08 31.61
CA SER A 177 -9.64 -13.68 31.52
C SER A 177 -10.29 -13.88 32.90
N LYS A 178 -9.50 -14.33 33.90
CA LYS A 178 -9.99 -14.46 35.30
C LYS A 178 -10.34 -13.10 35.91
N CYS A 179 -9.56 -12.07 35.60
CA CYS A 179 -9.82 -10.71 36.06
C CYS A 179 -11.13 -10.16 35.47
N CYS A 180 -11.36 -10.30 34.15
CA CYS A 180 -12.61 -9.91 33.50
C CYS A 180 -13.83 -10.65 34.05
N ARG A 181 -13.67 -11.88 34.55
CA ARG A 181 -14.74 -12.69 35.18
C ARG A 181 -14.86 -12.45 36.68
N VAL A 182 -14.13 -11.48 37.24
CA VAL A 182 -14.11 -11.15 38.66
C VAL A 182 -13.59 -12.29 39.55
N LEU A 183 -12.94 -13.29 38.95
CA LEU A 183 -12.30 -14.40 39.69
C LEU A 183 -10.92 -14.05 40.23
N GLN A 184 -10.35 -12.94 39.79
CA GLN A 184 -9.06 -12.39 40.19
C GLN A 184 -9.15 -10.89 40.19
N LYS A 185 -8.56 -10.19 41.18
CA LYS A 185 -8.64 -8.73 41.32
C LYS A 185 -7.85 -8.00 40.23
N THR A 186 -6.63 -8.47 39.96
CA THR A 186 -5.72 -7.80 39.00
C THR A 186 -4.94 -8.83 38.19
N ALA A 187 -4.49 -8.43 36.99
CA ALA A 187 -3.56 -9.20 36.17
C ALA A 187 -2.49 -8.23 35.61
N GLY A 188 -1.20 -8.56 35.86
CA GLY A 188 -0.08 -7.72 35.42
C GLY A 188 -0.08 -6.31 36.03
N GLY A 189 -0.64 -6.12 37.24
CA GLY A 189 -0.78 -4.82 37.87
C GLY A 189 -1.94 -3.95 37.38
N PHE A 190 -2.88 -4.53 36.61
CA PHE A 190 -4.05 -3.84 36.06
C PHE A 190 -5.34 -4.56 36.39
N ILE A 191 -6.46 -3.80 36.43
CA ILE A 191 -7.82 -4.31 36.49
C ILE A 191 -8.33 -4.45 35.07
N TRP A 192 -9.03 -5.55 34.78
CA TRP A 192 -9.57 -5.87 33.45
C TRP A 192 -11.05 -6.16 33.55
N ARG A 193 -11.85 -5.57 32.65
CA ARG A 193 -13.28 -5.81 32.55
C ARG A 193 -13.68 -6.03 31.10
N PHE A 194 -14.77 -6.74 30.83
CA PHE A 194 -15.36 -6.77 29.50
C PHE A 194 -15.83 -5.38 29.09
N ALA A 195 -15.77 -5.07 27.79
CA ALA A 195 -16.13 -3.73 27.30
C ALA A 195 -17.65 -3.48 27.26
N ASP A 196 -18.43 -4.56 27.28
CA ASP A 196 -19.90 -4.50 27.15
C ASP A 196 -20.62 -4.55 28.51
N GLU A 197 -19.91 -4.37 29.64
CA GLU A 197 -20.45 -4.37 31.00
C GLU A 197 -20.41 -2.98 31.67
#